data_4bbf177a5ab3a147b32a20a4ef37f72a
#
_entry.id   4bbf177a5ab3a147b32a20a4ef37f72a
#
_cell.length_a   1.000
_cell.length_b   1.000
_cell.length_c   1.000
_cell.angle_alpha   90.00
_cell.angle_beta   90.00
_cell.angle_gamma   90.00
#
_symmetry.space_group_name_H-M   'P 1'
#
loop_
_entity.id
_entity.type
_entity.pdbx_description
1 polymer ?
#
loop_
_entity_poly.entity_id
_entity_poly.type
_entity_poly.pdbx_seq_one_letter_code
_entity_poly.pdbx_strand_id
1 'polypeptide(L)'
;NTLIDTELLKNYPDEKTVIITTGSQGESMAALSRMAEDNHRKISIGPTDTIIFSSHPIPGNEKAVTNVINELLLKGADVIFQDVHVSGHACQEEIKLLYTLVRPKYAIPVHGEYKHLKAQAKIAEELGFSKENIFILQSGDVLELTEEKAQVTGKVPVGDILVDGLGVGDVGNIVLRDRQHLAE
;
A
#
# COMPACT_ATOMS: atom_id res chain seq x y z
N ASN A 1 -9.78 22.67 -17.46
CA ASN A 1 -8.86 21.51 -17.39
C ASN A 1 -7.76 21.82 -16.42
N THR A 2 -7.67 21.03 -15.35
CA THR A 2 -6.69 21.19 -14.26
C THR A 2 -5.48 20.27 -14.46
N LEU A 3 -5.66 19.17 -15.22
CA LEU A 3 -4.58 18.24 -15.56
C LEU A 3 -3.92 18.65 -16.86
N ILE A 4 -2.59 18.65 -16.86
CA ILE A 4 -1.75 18.90 -18.04
C ILE A 4 -0.77 17.75 -18.24
N ASP A 5 -0.30 17.57 -19.46
CA ASP A 5 0.79 16.65 -19.77
C ASP A 5 2.12 17.25 -19.30
N THR A 6 3.04 16.38 -18.86
CA THR A 6 4.40 16.78 -18.43
C THR A 6 5.20 17.51 -19.51
N GLU A 7 4.88 17.30 -20.79
CA GLU A 7 5.49 18.05 -21.89
C GLU A 7 5.13 19.56 -21.88
N LEU A 8 4.03 19.89 -21.24
CA LEU A 8 3.54 21.26 -21.16
C LEU A 8 4.02 22.00 -19.91
N LEU A 9 4.71 21.35 -18.98
CA LEU A 9 5.17 21.96 -17.73
C LEU A 9 5.92 23.27 -17.96
N LYS A 10 6.81 23.32 -18.92
CA LYS A 10 7.59 24.53 -19.30
C LYS A 10 6.75 25.76 -19.67
N ASN A 11 5.46 25.58 -19.91
CA ASN A 11 4.55 26.66 -20.28
C ASN A 11 3.81 27.24 -19.07
N TYR A 12 4.04 26.70 -17.88
CA TYR A 12 3.37 27.13 -16.65
C TYR A 12 4.42 27.56 -15.62
N PRO A 13 4.16 28.59 -14.83
CA PRO A 13 5.05 29.00 -13.75
C PRO A 13 5.05 27.95 -12.63
N ASP A 14 6.22 27.74 -12.01
CA ASP A 14 6.42 26.71 -10.98
C ASP A 14 5.46 26.86 -9.81
N GLU A 15 5.23 28.10 -9.35
CA GLU A 15 4.32 28.41 -8.24
C GLU A 15 2.84 28.07 -8.51
N LYS A 16 2.48 27.73 -9.74
CA LYS A 16 1.13 27.27 -10.14
C LYS A 16 1.09 25.80 -10.52
N THR A 17 2.18 25.09 -10.33
CA THR A 17 2.33 23.71 -10.76
C THR A 17 2.38 22.78 -9.56
N VAL A 18 1.56 21.73 -9.59
CA VAL A 18 1.59 20.63 -8.62
C VAL A 18 1.82 19.34 -9.37
N ILE A 19 2.79 18.55 -8.91
CA ILE A 19 3.15 17.28 -9.52
C ILE A 19 2.76 16.16 -8.56
N ILE A 20 1.94 15.21 -9.02
CA ILE A 20 1.64 13.98 -8.30
C ILE A 20 2.50 12.87 -8.90
N THR A 21 3.31 12.23 -8.06
CA THR A 21 4.32 11.28 -8.51
C THR A 21 4.35 10.01 -7.67
N THR A 22 5.01 8.98 -8.17
CA THR A 22 5.33 7.73 -7.46
C THR A 22 6.67 7.85 -6.74
N GLY A 23 6.97 6.93 -5.81
CA GLY A 23 8.27 6.86 -5.12
C GLY A 23 8.22 7.12 -3.62
N SER A 24 7.02 7.07 -3.04
CA SER A 24 6.81 7.28 -1.61
C SER A 24 7.39 6.19 -0.71
N GLN A 25 7.83 5.06 -1.28
CA GLN A 25 8.47 3.95 -0.57
C GLN A 25 9.97 3.84 -0.86
N GLY A 26 10.54 4.84 -1.53
CA GLY A 26 11.98 4.89 -1.82
C GLY A 26 12.43 3.93 -2.94
N GLU A 27 11.49 3.50 -3.80
CA GLU A 27 11.81 2.60 -4.91
C GLU A 27 12.74 3.30 -5.92
N SER A 28 13.87 2.71 -6.21
CA SER A 28 14.93 3.32 -7.04
C SER A 28 14.47 3.68 -8.46
N MET A 29 13.54 2.92 -9.03
CA MET A 29 13.01 3.17 -10.37
C MET A 29 11.81 4.14 -10.39
N ALA A 30 11.31 4.54 -9.23
CA ALA A 30 10.19 5.47 -9.12
C ALA A 30 10.57 6.88 -9.59
N ALA A 31 9.57 7.66 -9.98
CA ALA A 31 9.81 8.99 -10.52
C ALA A 31 10.47 9.93 -9.50
N LEU A 32 10.03 9.91 -8.22
CA LEU A 32 10.59 10.76 -7.18
C LEU A 32 12.06 10.44 -6.90
N SER A 33 12.43 9.15 -6.82
CA SER A 33 13.83 8.74 -6.61
C SER A 33 14.72 9.22 -7.75
N ARG A 34 14.25 9.08 -9.01
CA ARG A 34 14.98 9.62 -10.17
C ARG A 34 15.08 11.14 -10.19
N MET A 35 14.08 11.86 -9.67
CA MET A 35 14.14 13.32 -9.50
C MET A 35 15.17 13.70 -8.43
N ALA A 36 15.18 12.98 -7.31
CA ALA A 36 16.14 13.18 -6.23
C ALA A 36 17.60 12.97 -6.69
N GLU A 37 17.83 12.02 -7.59
CA GLU A 37 19.15 11.66 -8.14
C GLU A 37 19.52 12.40 -9.44
N ASP A 38 18.74 13.38 -9.89
CA ASP A 38 18.91 14.08 -11.19
C ASP A 38 18.82 13.16 -12.43
N ASN A 39 18.20 12.01 -12.27
CA ASN A 39 18.01 11.02 -13.34
C ASN A 39 16.65 11.12 -14.04
N HIS A 40 15.81 12.08 -13.66
CA HIS A 40 14.50 12.29 -14.29
C HIS A 40 14.64 13.23 -15.50
N ARG A 41 14.13 12.80 -16.67
CA ARG A 41 14.37 13.46 -17.96
C ARG A 41 13.72 14.85 -18.10
N LYS A 42 12.66 15.14 -17.35
CA LYS A 42 11.80 16.32 -17.56
C LYS A 42 11.67 17.22 -16.35
N ILE A 43 11.96 16.72 -15.17
CA ILE A 43 11.73 17.42 -13.90
C ILE A 43 13.02 17.40 -13.12
N SER A 44 13.45 18.57 -12.68
CA SER A 44 14.56 18.76 -11.73
C SER A 44 13.99 19.40 -10.47
N ILE A 45 14.49 18.99 -9.31
CA ILE A 45 14.10 19.52 -8.01
C ILE A 45 15.18 20.47 -7.50
N GLY A 46 14.76 21.58 -6.91
CA GLY A 46 15.63 22.64 -6.40
C GLY A 46 15.11 23.32 -5.14
N PRO A 47 15.79 24.39 -4.70
CA PRO A 47 15.49 25.05 -3.41
C PRO A 47 14.12 25.72 -3.29
N THR A 48 13.41 25.92 -4.39
CA THR A 48 12.09 26.54 -4.40
C THR A 48 10.96 25.53 -4.37
N ASP A 49 11.29 24.22 -4.38
CA ASP A 49 10.29 23.16 -4.41
C ASP A 49 9.93 22.68 -3.01
N THR A 50 8.67 22.35 -2.82
CA THR A 50 8.16 21.68 -1.62
C THR A 50 7.70 20.28 -1.99
N ILE A 51 8.24 19.26 -1.34
CA ILE A 51 7.88 17.87 -1.53
C ILE A 51 7.09 17.38 -0.32
N ILE A 52 5.90 16.81 -0.57
CA ILE A 52 5.03 16.28 0.47
C ILE A 52 4.93 14.76 0.33
N PHE A 53 5.44 14.03 1.31
CA PHE A 53 5.22 12.59 1.43
C PHE A 53 3.88 12.33 2.11
N SER A 54 2.83 12.07 1.34
CA SER A 54 1.50 11.72 1.85
C SER A 54 1.35 10.22 2.08
N SER A 55 2.37 9.61 2.69
CA SER A 55 2.41 8.18 3.00
C SER A 55 3.38 7.92 4.15
N HIS A 56 3.19 6.79 4.84
CA HIS A 56 4.19 6.26 5.76
C HIS A 56 5.01 5.17 5.07
N PRO A 57 6.32 5.05 5.39
CA PRO A 57 7.10 3.90 4.95
C PRO A 57 6.46 2.60 5.46
N ILE A 58 6.33 1.62 4.59
CA ILE A 58 6.02 0.25 5.05
C ILE A 58 7.24 -0.34 5.74
N PRO A 59 7.04 -1.23 6.74
CA PRO A 59 8.16 -1.85 7.46
C PRO A 59 9.18 -2.47 6.50
N GLY A 60 10.45 -2.06 6.67
CA GLY A 60 11.56 -2.46 5.81
C GLY A 60 11.98 -1.42 4.76
N ASN A 61 11.15 -0.42 4.46
CA ASN A 61 11.47 0.62 3.48
C ASN A 61 11.98 1.92 4.12
N GLU A 62 12.10 1.98 5.44
CA GLU A 62 12.46 3.21 6.17
C GLU A 62 13.79 3.80 5.70
N LYS A 63 14.79 2.94 5.50
CA LYS A 63 16.12 3.35 5.01
C LYS A 63 16.05 3.92 3.58
N ALA A 64 15.33 3.27 2.69
CA ALA A 64 15.17 3.70 1.30
C ALA A 64 14.44 5.06 1.22
N VAL A 65 13.35 5.22 1.97
CA VAL A 65 12.62 6.48 2.05
C VAL A 65 13.50 7.59 2.65
N THR A 66 14.23 7.30 3.72
CA THR A 66 15.16 8.26 4.35
C THR A 66 16.23 8.71 3.37
N ASN A 67 16.77 7.82 2.56
CA ASN A 67 17.78 8.18 1.55
C ASN A 67 17.18 9.17 0.53
N VAL A 68 16.00 8.91 0.00
CA VAL A 68 15.34 9.84 -0.94
C VAL A 68 15.08 11.20 -0.29
N ILE A 69 14.63 11.23 0.97
CA ILE A 69 14.43 12.48 1.71
C ILE A 69 15.74 13.24 1.83
N ASN A 70 16.84 12.56 2.18
CA ASN A 70 18.15 13.20 2.31
C ASN A 70 18.63 13.81 0.99
N GLU A 71 18.48 13.10 -0.13
CA GLU A 71 18.85 13.62 -1.46
C GLU A 71 18.03 14.87 -1.82
N LEU A 72 16.72 14.88 -1.51
CA LEU A 72 15.87 16.05 -1.73
C LEU A 72 16.30 17.25 -0.87
N LEU A 73 16.61 17.01 0.41
CA LEU A 73 17.11 18.04 1.32
C LEU A 73 18.48 18.59 0.89
N LEU A 74 19.36 17.73 0.38
CA LEU A 74 20.67 18.15 -0.17
C LEU A 74 20.52 19.07 -1.38
N LYS A 75 19.44 18.97 -2.14
CA LYS A 75 19.09 19.90 -3.22
C LYS A 75 18.50 21.22 -2.72
N GLY A 76 18.29 21.36 -1.43
CA GLY A 76 17.72 22.54 -0.80
C GLY A 76 16.18 22.58 -0.82
N ALA A 77 15.53 21.53 -1.29
CA ALA A 77 14.07 21.46 -1.30
C ALA A 77 13.49 21.40 0.11
N ASP A 78 12.29 21.92 0.29
CA ASP A 78 11.52 21.74 1.53
C ASP A 78 10.80 20.40 1.50
N VAL A 79 10.98 19.56 2.54
CA VAL A 79 10.42 18.21 2.56
C VAL A 79 9.52 18.02 3.79
N ILE A 80 8.24 17.81 3.53
CA ILE A 80 7.21 17.55 4.54
C ILE A 80 6.90 16.06 4.52
N PHE A 81 7.21 15.34 5.62
CA PHE A 81 7.09 13.88 5.68
C PHE A 81 6.52 13.36 7.02
N GLN A 82 6.09 14.26 7.91
CA GLN A 82 5.50 13.90 9.20
C GLN A 82 4.03 14.33 9.25
N ASP A 83 3.20 13.48 9.82
CA ASP A 83 1.78 13.73 10.15
C ASP A 83 0.87 14.19 8.99
N VAL A 84 1.25 13.90 7.75
CA VAL A 84 0.46 14.25 6.56
C VAL A 84 -0.34 13.09 5.96
N HIS A 85 -0.13 11.87 6.44
CA HIS A 85 -0.85 10.69 5.95
C HIS A 85 -2.05 10.37 6.84
N VAL A 86 -3.23 10.32 6.23
CA VAL A 86 -4.43 9.77 6.86
C VAL A 86 -4.69 8.39 6.26
N SER A 87 -4.79 7.37 7.13
CA SER A 87 -5.07 6.01 6.68
C SER A 87 -6.40 5.95 5.92
N GLY A 88 -6.42 5.22 4.78
CA GLY A 88 -7.63 4.90 4.06
C GLY A 88 -8.43 3.73 4.65
N HIS A 89 -7.89 3.07 5.69
CA HIS A 89 -8.59 1.99 6.39
C HIS A 89 -9.61 2.55 7.37
N ALA A 90 -10.80 1.93 7.39
CA ALA A 90 -11.85 2.32 8.32
C ALA A 90 -11.43 2.07 9.77
N CYS A 91 -11.74 3.01 10.66
CA CYS A 91 -11.59 2.81 12.10
C CYS A 91 -12.76 1.95 12.66
N GLN A 92 -12.64 1.56 13.93
CA GLN A 92 -13.61 0.68 14.58
C GLN A 92 -15.07 1.21 14.49
N GLU A 93 -15.26 2.51 14.73
CA GLU A 93 -16.60 3.10 14.73
C GLU A 93 -17.19 3.22 13.31
N GLU A 94 -16.36 3.42 12.32
CA GLU A 94 -16.79 3.40 10.91
C GLU A 94 -17.20 2.00 10.48
N ILE A 95 -16.48 0.96 10.92
CA ILE A 95 -16.86 -0.45 10.68
C ILE A 95 -18.20 -0.76 11.35
N LYS A 96 -18.39 -0.33 12.61
CA LYS A 96 -19.68 -0.49 13.33
C LYS A 96 -20.83 0.22 12.59
N LEU A 97 -20.59 1.44 12.13
CA LEU A 97 -21.58 2.19 11.36
C LEU A 97 -21.94 1.44 10.07
N LEU A 98 -20.96 0.93 9.34
CA LEU A 98 -21.18 0.20 8.10
C LEU A 98 -22.01 -1.07 8.34
N TYR A 99 -21.66 -1.88 9.34
CA TYR A 99 -22.43 -3.07 9.71
C TYR A 99 -23.87 -2.71 10.11
N THR A 100 -24.07 -1.63 10.85
CA THR A 100 -25.40 -1.16 11.28
C THR A 100 -26.27 -0.72 10.10
N LEU A 101 -25.68 -0.04 9.12
CA LEU A 101 -26.40 0.42 7.93
C LEU A 101 -26.72 -0.72 6.96
N VAL A 102 -25.73 -1.58 6.67
CA VAL A 102 -25.88 -2.68 5.69
C VAL A 102 -26.65 -3.86 6.27
N ARG A 103 -26.52 -4.14 7.57
CA ARG A 103 -27.11 -5.28 8.28
C ARG A 103 -26.87 -6.62 7.57
N PRO A 104 -25.61 -6.97 7.26
CA PRO A 104 -25.32 -8.20 6.53
C PRO A 104 -25.65 -9.42 7.40
N LYS A 105 -25.96 -10.55 6.75
CA LYS A 105 -26.19 -11.83 7.44
C LYS A 105 -24.88 -12.42 7.98
N TYR A 106 -23.80 -12.22 7.27
CA TYR A 106 -22.47 -12.77 7.58
C TYR A 106 -21.43 -11.69 7.69
N ALA A 107 -20.46 -11.87 8.59
CA ALA A 107 -19.28 -11.06 8.71
C ALA A 107 -18.04 -11.87 8.28
N ILE A 108 -17.31 -11.38 7.29
CA ILE A 108 -16.13 -12.04 6.74
C ILE A 108 -14.98 -11.04 6.74
N PRO A 109 -14.22 -10.94 7.84
CA PRO A 109 -13.04 -10.11 7.90
C PRO A 109 -12.01 -10.50 6.84
N VAL A 110 -11.50 -9.51 6.10
CA VAL A 110 -10.47 -9.71 5.08
C VAL A 110 -9.40 -8.65 5.21
N HIS A 111 -8.22 -8.91 4.65
CA HIS A 111 -7.08 -8.02 4.62
C HIS A 111 -6.40 -7.80 5.98
N GLY A 112 -5.14 -8.12 6.04
CA GLY A 112 -4.31 -8.00 7.23
C GLY A 112 -3.92 -9.33 7.84
N GLU A 113 -3.22 -9.28 8.95
CA GLU A 113 -2.82 -10.44 9.72
C GLU A 113 -3.99 -11.00 10.54
N TYR A 114 -3.87 -12.23 11.01
CA TYR A 114 -4.91 -12.90 11.81
C TYR A 114 -5.40 -12.08 13.02
N LYS A 115 -4.50 -11.33 13.68
CA LYS A 115 -4.88 -10.43 14.78
C LYS A 115 -5.87 -9.34 14.35
N HIS A 116 -5.72 -8.81 13.13
CA HIS A 116 -6.61 -7.79 12.57
C HIS A 116 -7.98 -8.39 12.23
N LEU A 117 -8.00 -9.58 11.63
CA LEU A 117 -9.22 -10.31 11.33
C LEU A 117 -10.00 -10.63 12.63
N LYS A 118 -9.29 -11.05 13.69
CA LYS A 118 -9.90 -11.27 15.01
C LYS A 118 -10.46 -9.99 15.61
N ALA A 119 -9.76 -8.88 15.49
CA ALA A 119 -10.26 -7.59 15.99
C ALA A 119 -11.55 -7.17 15.29
N GLN A 120 -11.64 -7.33 13.98
CA GLN A 120 -12.85 -7.03 13.21
C GLN A 120 -13.98 -8.02 13.52
N ALA A 121 -13.68 -9.30 13.69
CA ALA A 121 -14.67 -10.30 14.12
C ALA A 121 -15.29 -9.94 15.49
N LYS A 122 -14.47 -9.45 16.44
CA LYS A 122 -14.94 -8.99 17.73
C LYS A 122 -15.93 -7.82 17.61
N ILE A 123 -15.69 -6.89 16.68
CA ILE A 123 -16.63 -5.79 16.41
C ILE A 123 -18.00 -6.35 15.97
N ALA A 124 -17.99 -7.37 15.09
CA ALA A 124 -19.23 -8.03 14.67
C ALA A 124 -19.94 -8.72 15.85
N GLU A 125 -19.21 -9.42 16.73
CA GLU A 125 -19.79 -10.01 17.96
C GLU A 125 -20.43 -8.94 18.86
N GLU A 126 -19.75 -7.80 19.07
CA GLU A 126 -20.28 -6.67 19.85
C GLU A 126 -21.57 -6.09 19.27
N LEU A 127 -21.76 -6.18 17.97
CA LEU A 127 -22.98 -5.76 17.27
C LEU A 127 -24.07 -6.83 17.23
N GLY A 128 -23.84 -7.99 17.85
CA GLY A 128 -24.83 -9.04 18.00
C GLY A 128 -24.84 -10.10 16.90
N PHE A 129 -23.78 -10.16 16.06
CA PHE A 129 -23.64 -11.29 15.15
C PHE A 129 -23.40 -12.58 15.94
N SER A 130 -24.10 -13.65 15.58
CA SER A 130 -23.81 -14.96 16.14
C SER A 130 -22.49 -15.50 15.61
N LYS A 131 -21.77 -16.27 16.44
CA LYS A 131 -20.41 -16.76 16.08
C LYS A 131 -20.40 -17.61 14.82
N GLU A 132 -21.45 -18.36 14.56
CA GLU A 132 -21.60 -19.16 13.34
C GLU A 132 -21.75 -18.31 12.07
N ASN A 133 -22.04 -17.03 12.20
CA ASN A 133 -22.15 -16.08 11.09
C ASN A 133 -20.89 -15.21 10.91
N ILE A 134 -19.82 -15.49 11.66
CA ILE A 134 -18.56 -14.77 11.58
C ILE A 134 -17.48 -15.74 11.09
N PHE A 135 -16.90 -15.49 9.91
CA PHE A 135 -15.93 -16.36 9.28
C PHE A 135 -14.55 -15.71 9.23
N ILE A 136 -13.64 -16.14 10.10
CA ILE A 136 -12.21 -15.76 10.05
C ILE A 136 -11.50 -16.80 9.18
N LEU A 137 -11.24 -16.44 7.92
CA LEU A 137 -10.65 -17.34 6.95
C LEU A 137 -9.13 -17.14 6.89
N GLN A 138 -8.43 -18.21 6.60
CA GLN A 138 -7.00 -18.21 6.26
C GLN A 138 -6.84 -18.35 4.75
N SER A 139 -5.63 -18.04 4.25
CA SER A 139 -5.32 -18.25 2.84
C SER A 139 -5.58 -19.71 2.45
N GLY A 140 -6.29 -19.91 1.36
CA GLY A 140 -6.71 -21.21 0.86
C GLY A 140 -8.05 -21.73 1.36
N ASP A 141 -8.61 -21.19 2.44
CA ASP A 141 -9.95 -21.61 2.89
C ASP A 141 -11.02 -21.24 1.86
N VAL A 142 -11.89 -22.19 1.56
CA VAL A 142 -13.01 -22.01 0.63
C VAL A 142 -14.30 -21.84 1.41
N LEU A 143 -14.87 -20.62 1.34
CA LEU A 143 -16.19 -20.33 1.91
C LEU A 143 -17.24 -20.40 0.81
N GLU A 144 -18.19 -21.31 0.97
CA GLU A 144 -19.35 -21.42 0.11
C GLU A 144 -20.51 -20.61 0.70
N LEU A 145 -21.05 -19.70 -0.11
CA LEU A 145 -22.20 -18.87 0.24
C LEU A 145 -23.39 -19.21 -0.63
N THR A 146 -24.52 -19.50 -0.01
CA THR A 146 -25.81 -19.65 -0.67
C THR A 146 -26.83 -18.70 -0.01
N GLU A 147 -28.03 -18.61 -0.56
CA GLU A 147 -29.12 -17.85 0.08
C GLU A 147 -29.44 -18.34 1.49
N GLU A 148 -29.26 -19.64 1.71
CA GLU A 148 -29.67 -20.32 2.95
C GLU A 148 -28.56 -20.36 3.99
N LYS A 149 -27.32 -20.65 3.58
CA LYS A 149 -26.20 -20.91 4.48
C LYS A 149 -24.85 -20.39 3.97
N ALA A 150 -23.93 -20.23 4.92
CA ALA A 150 -22.51 -20.07 4.66
C ALA A 150 -21.74 -21.16 5.40
N GLN A 151 -20.76 -21.77 4.76
CA GLN A 151 -19.92 -22.81 5.37
C GLN A 151 -18.53 -22.87 4.72
N VAL A 152 -17.52 -23.19 5.52
CA VAL A 152 -16.21 -23.52 4.98
C VAL A 152 -16.25 -24.97 4.44
N THR A 153 -16.07 -25.13 3.13
CA THR A 153 -16.24 -26.42 2.45
C THR A 153 -14.94 -27.13 2.11
N GLY A 154 -13.83 -26.44 2.19
CA GLY A 154 -12.53 -27.04 1.87
C GLY A 154 -11.38 -26.06 1.85
N LYS A 155 -10.28 -26.50 1.24
CA LYS A 155 -9.08 -25.68 1.01
C LYS A 155 -8.57 -25.88 -0.41
N VAL A 156 -8.02 -24.78 -0.96
CA VAL A 156 -7.23 -24.82 -2.18
C VAL A 156 -5.74 -24.70 -1.84
N PRO A 157 -4.84 -25.25 -2.67
CA PRO A 157 -3.41 -25.04 -2.47
C PRO A 157 -3.07 -23.57 -2.49
N VAL A 158 -2.24 -23.15 -1.53
CA VAL A 158 -1.69 -21.79 -1.42
C VAL A 158 -0.21 -21.87 -1.16
N GLY A 159 0.53 -20.88 -1.61
CA GLY A 159 1.97 -20.76 -1.42
C GLY A 159 2.48 -19.51 -2.10
N ASP A 160 3.72 -19.16 -1.80
CA ASP A 160 4.39 -18.05 -2.44
C ASP A 160 4.72 -18.44 -3.88
N ILE A 161 4.25 -17.64 -4.83
CA ILE A 161 4.60 -17.77 -6.24
C ILE A 161 5.68 -16.74 -6.52
N LEU A 162 6.89 -17.22 -6.76
CA LEU A 162 8.04 -16.37 -7.07
C LEU A 162 8.05 -16.03 -8.55
N VAL A 163 8.36 -14.77 -8.86
CA VAL A 163 8.48 -14.28 -10.24
C VAL A 163 9.87 -13.70 -10.44
N ASP A 164 10.60 -14.19 -11.44
CA ASP A 164 11.90 -13.68 -11.84
C ASP A 164 11.92 -13.42 -13.34
N GLY A 165 11.89 -12.14 -13.71
CA GLY A 165 11.78 -11.74 -15.10
C GLY A 165 10.52 -12.31 -15.77
N LEU A 166 10.70 -13.18 -16.79
CA LEU A 166 9.61 -13.87 -17.48
C LEU A 166 9.28 -15.23 -16.87
N GLY A 167 10.05 -15.68 -15.86
CA GLY A 167 9.83 -16.95 -15.16
C GLY A 167 8.82 -16.77 -14.02
N VAL A 168 7.83 -17.65 -13.96
CA VAL A 168 6.84 -17.70 -12.87
C VAL A 168 6.87 -19.10 -12.26
N GLY A 169 6.94 -19.17 -10.92
CA GLY A 169 6.90 -20.41 -10.18
C GLY A 169 8.21 -20.73 -9.45
N ASP A 170 8.80 -21.87 -9.70
CA ASP A 170 9.99 -22.34 -8.99
C ASP A 170 11.24 -21.54 -9.41
N VAL A 171 11.64 -20.58 -8.58
CA VAL A 171 12.86 -19.79 -8.77
C VAL A 171 14.00 -20.49 -8.07
N GLY A 172 15.04 -20.82 -8.80
CA GLY A 172 16.18 -21.58 -8.27
C GLY A 172 16.87 -20.88 -7.09
N ASN A 173 17.43 -21.67 -6.17
CA ASN A 173 18.11 -21.18 -4.96
C ASN A 173 19.24 -20.16 -5.23
N ILE A 174 19.84 -20.19 -6.43
CA ILE A 174 20.88 -19.25 -6.82
C ILE A 174 20.28 -17.84 -6.94
N VAL A 175 19.14 -17.70 -7.61
CA VAL A 175 18.46 -16.41 -7.78
C VAL A 175 18.00 -15.85 -6.44
N LEU A 176 17.47 -16.68 -5.55
CA LEU A 176 17.06 -16.27 -4.19
C LEU A 176 18.25 -15.78 -3.39
N ARG A 177 19.38 -16.47 -3.44
CA ARG A 177 20.62 -16.05 -2.74
C ARG A 177 21.16 -14.74 -3.30
N ASP A 178 21.21 -14.59 -4.62
CA ASP A 178 21.72 -13.38 -5.26
C ASP A 178 20.83 -12.16 -4.95
N ARG A 179 19.51 -12.36 -4.87
CA ARG A 179 18.58 -11.29 -4.42
C ARG A 179 18.76 -10.93 -2.95
N GLN A 180 19.06 -11.88 -2.07
CA GLN A 180 19.38 -11.60 -0.68
C GLN A 180 20.65 -10.73 -0.56
N HIS A 181 21.71 -11.05 -1.32
CA HIS A 181 22.95 -10.24 -1.34
C HIS A 181 22.77 -8.83 -1.92
N LEU A 182 21.78 -8.63 -2.80
CA LEU A 182 21.48 -7.29 -3.33
C LEU A 182 20.59 -6.46 -2.39
N ALA A 183 19.98 -7.08 -1.38
CA ALA A 183 19.13 -6.42 -0.39
C ALA A 183 19.88 -5.98 0.88
N GLU A 184 21.13 -6.44 1.07
CA GLU A 184 22.05 -6.02 2.15
C GLU A 184 22.88 -4.79 1.73
#